data_30d1ff36b6196e12b847ccce737022ee
#
_entry.id   30d1ff36b6196e12b847ccce737022ee
#
_cell.length_a   1.000
_cell.length_b   1.000
_cell.length_c   1.000
_cell.angle_alpha   90.00
_cell.angle_beta   90.00
_cell.angle_gamma   90.00
#
_symmetry.space_group_name_H-M   'P 1'
#
loop_
_entity.id
_entity.type
_entity.pdbx_description
1 polymer ?
#
loop_
_entity_poly.entity_id
_entity_poly.type
_entity_poly.pdbx_seq_one_letter_code
_entity_poly.pdbx_strand_id
1 'polypeptide(L)'
;LFGTLIVDRLIDVCMLGMILVVIILSSTDFFLNYYIAHPELKEGLMQFIHSPWFIVLLVVGFLFLGAFIALLYYYPKSRLAQFFIQIGRGMVSIRRMPQRGKFLLLTALIWVGYFCYFYFALFAFEATSHLPLSVASIAFAMSSMSVIVPVQAGMGAWHAAVILTFTTFGMAEQPAKDFAFIVHTAQTLWITLVGLIAILALPWINRHYRRERTTTPLTATPSIPH
;
A
#
# COMPACT_ATOMS: atom_id res chain seq x y z
N LEU A 1 2.61 -12.07 -15.88
CA LEU A 1 1.82 -10.85 -15.61
C LEU A 1 1.08 -10.90 -14.27
N PHE A 2 0.29 -11.96 -13.93
CA PHE A 2 -0.40 -12.03 -12.63
C PHE A 2 0.57 -12.12 -11.44
N GLY A 3 1.63 -12.89 -11.53
CA GLY A 3 2.64 -13.04 -10.46
C GLY A 3 3.39 -11.75 -10.17
N THR A 4 3.66 -10.91 -11.18
CA THR A 4 4.33 -9.62 -10.99
C THR A 4 3.44 -8.62 -10.27
N LEU A 5 2.13 -8.59 -10.57
CA LEU A 5 1.17 -7.73 -9.88
C LEU A 5 1.04 -8.08 -8.39
N ILE A 6 1.04 -9.38 -8.06
CA ILE A 6 0.95 -9.83 -6.67
C ILE A 6 2.21 -9.43 -5.89
N VAL A 7 3.38 -9.61 -6.49
CA VAL A 7 4.67 -9.22 -5.87
C VAL A 7 4.71 -7.71 -5.64
N ASP A 8 4.24 -6.92 -6.58
CA ASP A 8 4.16 -5.47 -6.48
C ASP A 8 3.28 -5.04 -5.29
N ARG A 9 2.05 -5.58 -5.19
CA ARG A 9 1.16 -5.32 -4.04
C ARG A 9 1.74 -5.75 -2.70
N LEU A 10 2.46 -6.85 -2.68
CA LEU A 10 3.11 -7.33 -1.46
C LEU A 10 4.22 -6.38 -1.00
N ILE A 11 5.00 -5.84 -1.94
CA ILE A 11 6.01 -4.83 -1.65
C ILE A 11 5.36 -3.56 -1.11
N ASP A 12 4.25 -3.12 -1.71
CA ASP A 12 3.48 -1.97 -1.20
C ASP A 12 3.04 -2.19 0.25
N VAL A 13 2.53 -3.38 0.59
CA VAL A 13 2.15 -3.72 1.98
C VAL A 13 3.36 -3.74 2.91
N CYS A 14 4.51 -4.27 2.47
CA CYS A 14 5.75 -4.23 3.26
C CYS A 14 6.23 -2.79 3.47
N MET A 15 6.18 -1.94 2.44
CA MET A 15 6.54 -0.52 2.55
C MET A 15 5.61 0.21 3.50
N LEU A 16 4.31 -0.02 3.41
CA LEU A 16 3.34 0.55 4.35
C LEU A 16 3.64 0.11 5.79
N GLY A 17 3.90 -1.17 6.02
CA GLY A 17 4.31 -1.69 7.34
C GLY A 17 5.57 -1.00 7.87
N MET A 18 6.58 -0.81 7.02
CA MET A 18 7.80 -0.08 7.37
C MET A 18 7.51 1.39 7.71
N ILE A 19 6.67 2.07 6.94
CA ILE A 19 6.26 3.46 7.19
C ILE A 19 5.55 3.55 8.55
N LEU A 20 4.63 2.64 8.85
CA LEU A 20 3.95 2.60 10.15
C LEU A 20 4.95 2.45 11.31
N VAL A 21 5.92 1.53 11.18
CA VAL A 21 6.97 1.37 12.20
C VAL A 21 7.78 2.65 12.37
N VAL A 22 8.19 3.29 11.27
CA VAL A 22 8.94 4.56 11.31
C VAL A 22 8.11 5.65 12.00
N ILE A 23 6.83 5.78 11.70
CA ILE A 23 5.94 6.77 12.31
C ILE A 23 5.80 6.50 13.81
N ILE A 24 5.57 5.27 14.23
CA ILE A 24 5.46 4.90 15.64
C ILE A 24 6.75 5.25 16.39
N LEU A 25 7.90 4.89 15.83
CA LEU A 25 9.20 5.16 16.46
C LEU A 25 9.57 6.65 16.46
N SER A 26 9.27 7.37 15.39
CA SER A 26 9.59 8.81 15.30
C SER A 26 8.63 9.72 16.07
N SER A 27 7.42 9.24 16.35
CA SER A 27 6.37 9.99 17.03
C SER A 27 6.00 9.38 18.38
N THR A 28 6.92 8.65 19.02
CA THR A 28 6.66 7.96 20.30
C THR A 28 6.15 8.91 21.38
N ASP A 29 6.78 10.08 21.53
CA ASP A 29 6.34 11.07 22.52
C ASP A 29 4.92 11.59 22.25
N PHE A 30 4.58 11.76 20.98
CA PHE A 30 3.23 12.14 20.57
C PHE A 30 2.20 11.08 20.97
N PHE A 31 2.47 9.79 20.68
CA PHE A 31 1.58 8.69 21.04
C PHE A 31 1.47 8.52 22.57
N LEU A 32 2.60 8.66 23.29
CA LEU A 32 2.59 8.60 24.76
C LEU A 32 1.76 9.73 25.37
N ASN A 33 1.97 10.97 24.92
CA ASN A 33 1.21 12.13 25.41
C ASN A 33 -0.28 11.99 25.08
N TYR A 34 -0.61 11.52 23.87
CA TYR A 34 -1.99 11.25 23.46
C TYR A 34 -2.63 10.17 24.33
N TYR A 35 -1.92 9.07 24.59
CA TYR A 35 -2.38 7.97 25.45
C TYR A 35 -2.59 8.41 26.91
N ILE A 36 -1.71 9.27 27.43
CA ILE A 36 -1.83 9.82 28.79
C ILE A 36 -3.03 10.78 28.88
N ALA A 37 -3.25 11.58 27.84
CA ALA A 37 -4.36 12.55 27.78
C ALA A 37 -5.75 11.88 27.62
N HIS A 38 -5.79 10.61 27.18
CA HIS A 38 -7.03 9.87 26.89
C HIS A 38 -7.08 8.57 27.73
N PRO A 39 -7.36 8.67 29.05
CA PRO A 39 -7.41 7.51 29.94
C PRO A 39 -8.46 6.46 29.53
N GLU A 40 -9.51 6.88 28.84
CA GLU A 40 -10.53 6.00 28.26
C GLU A 40 -9.98 4.98 27.27
N LEU A 41 -8.90 5.33 26.54
CA LEU A 41 -8.23 4.39 25.64
C LEU A 41 -7.52 3.28 26.41
N LYS A 42 -6.91 3.63 27.56
CA LYS A 42 -6.27 2.67 28.43
C LYS A 42 -7.30 1.70 29.02
N GLU A 43 -8.39 2.25 29.55
CA GLU A 43 -9.46 1.47 30.13
C GLU A 43 -10.11 0.56 29.08
N GLY A 44 -10.42 1.08 27.89
CA GLY A 44 -10.96 0.30 26.77
C GLY A 44 -10.02 -0.82 26.32
N LEU A 45 -8.72 -0.56 26.22
CA LEU A 45 -7.73 -1.56 25.86
C LEU A 45 -7.59 -2.65 26.93
N MET A 46 -7.54 -2.27 28.21
CA MET A 46 -7.47 -3.21 29.31
C MET A 46 -8.75 -4.05 29.40
N GLN A 47 -9.92 -3.44 29.23
CA GLN A 47 -11.19 -4.14 29.18
C GLN A 47 -11.24 -5.15 28.02
N PHE A 48 -10.74 -4.75 26.83
CA PHE A 48 -10.65 -5.64 25.67
C PHE A 48 -9.71 -6.83 25.93
N ILE A 49 -8.49 -6.57 26.47
CA ILE A 49 -7.50 -7.62 26.76
C ILE A 49 -8.02 -8.61 27.80
N HIS A 50 -8.78 -8.14 28.80
CA HIS A 50 -9.40 -9.00 29.82
C HIS A 50 -10.75 -9.60 29.39
N SER A 51 -11.24 -9.23 28.20
CA SER A 51 -12.47 -9.76 27.63
C SER A 51 -12.31 -11.22 27.19
N PRO A 52 -13.32 -12.09 27.39
CA PRO A 52 -13.33 -13.42 26.79
C PRO A 52 -13.15 -13.41 25.29
N TRP A 53 -13.61 -12.36 24.62
CA TRP A 53 -13.47 -12.18 23.18
C TRP A 53 -12.02 -12.06 22.71
N PHE A 54 -11.13 -11.50 23.52
CA PHE A 54 -9.70 -11.46 23.22
C PHE A 54 -9.10 -12.87 23.17
N ILE A 55 -9.46 -13.72 24.14
CA ILE A 55 -9.03 -15.13 24.17
C ILE A 55 -9.59 -15.87 22.96
N VAL A 56 -10.88 -15.67 22.64
CA VAL A 56 -11.51 -16.27 21.46
C VAL A 56 -10.78 -15.84 20.18
N LEU A 57 -10.46 -14.55 20.04
CA LEU A 57 -9.72 -14.03 18.88
C LEU A 57 -8.33 -14.68 18.76
N LEU A 58 -7.61 -14.82 19.88
CA LEU A 58 -6.31 -15.49 19.89
C LEU A 58 -6.41 -16.95 19.48
N VAL A 59 -7.35 -17.69 20.07
CA VAL A 59 -7.57 -19.11 19.75
C VAL A 59 -7.94 -19.30 18.28
N VAL A 60 -8.88 -18.50 17.77
CA VAL A 60 -9.27 -18.52 16.35
C VAL A 60 -8.08 -18.16 15.46
N GLY A 61 -7.29 -17.16 15.82
CA GLY A 61 -6.08 -16.78 15.09
C GLY A 61 -5.05 -17.92 15.05
N PHE A 62 -4.79 -18.59 16.17
CA PHE A 62 -3.90 -19.74 16.23
C PHE A 62 -4.42 -20.94 15.43
N LEU A 63 -5.72 -21.21 15.52
CA LEU A 63 -6.35 -22.28 14.73
C LEU A 63 -6.27 -21.99 13.24
N PHE A 64 -6.52 -20.73 12.84
CA PHE A 64 -6.39 -20.31 11.45
C PHE A 64 -4.95 -20.42 10.95
N LEU A 65 -3.96 -19.97 11.74
CA LEU A 65 -2.55 -20.11 11.42
C LEU A 65 -2.12 -21.57 11.30
N GLY A 66 -2.56 -22.43 12.25
CA GLY A 66 -2.30 -23.87 12.20
C GLY A 66 -2.92 -24.53 10.97
N ALA A 67 -4.18 -24.22 10.66
CA ALA A 67 -4.86 -24.72 9.47
C ALA A 67 -4.16 -24.24 8.18
N PHE A 68 -3.67 -22.99 8.16
CA PHE A 68 -2.92 -22.44 7.04
C PHE A 68 -1.58 -23.17 6.85
N ILE A 69 -0.81 -23.39 7.91
CA ILE A 69 0.45 -24.15 7.86
C ILE A 69 0.17 -25.59 7.42
N ALA A 70 -0.86 -26.22 7.97
CA ALA A 70 -1.29 -27.57 7.58
C ALA A 70 -1.68 -27.64 6.10
N LEU A 71 -2.39 -26.64 5.59
CA LEU A 71 -2.73 -26.54 4.16
C LEU A 71 -1.46 -26.51 3.28
N LEU A 72 -0.48 -25.70 3.64
CA LEU A 72 0.77 -25.60 2.88
C LEU A 72 1.59 -26.89 2.93
N TYR A 73 1.56 -27.58 4.07
CA TYR A 73 2.33 -28.80 4.29
C TYR A 73 1.69 -30.06 3.69
N TYR A 74 0.39 -30.29 3.97
CA TYR A 74 -0.32 -31.51 3.53
C TYR A 74 -0.91 -31.41 2.12
N TYR A 75 -1.27 -30.20 1.67
CA TYR A 75 -1.91 -29.99 0.37
C TYR A 75 -1.14 -28.98 -0.51
N PRO A 76 0.18 -29.17 -0.74
CA PRO A 76 1.01 -28.21 -1.49
C PRO A 76 0.58 -28.05 -2.95
N LYS A 77 -0.20 -29.01 -3.50
CA LYS A 77 -0.73 -28.99 -4.87
C LYS A 77 -2.09 -28.30 -4.98
N SER A 78 -2.73 -27.92 -3.86
CA SER A 78 -3.99 -27.20 -3.91
C SER A 78 -3.81 -25.80 -4.52
N ARG A 79 -4.84 -25.29 -5.20
CA ARG A 79 -4.78 -23.95 -5.82
C ARG A 79 -4.42 -22.85 -4.80
N LEU A 80 -4.97 -22.99 -3.60
CA LEU A 80 -4.74 -22.03 -2.51
C LEU A 80 -3.28 -22.08 -2.01
N ALA A 81 -2.74 -23.28 -1.74
CA ALA A 81 -1.36 -23.45 -1.34
C ALA A 81 -0.39 -22.97 -2.43
N GLN A 82 -0.65 -23.33 -3.70
CA GLN A 82 0.15 -22.87 -4.83
C GLN A 82 0.16 -21.35 -4.96
N PHE A 83 -0.95 -20.67 -4.70
CA PHE A 83 -1.03 -19.22 -4.68
C PHE A 83 -0.07 -18.62 -3.64
N PHE A 84 -0.10 -19.07 -2.39
CA PHE A 84 0.77 -18.59 -1.32
C PHE A 84 2.24 -18.96 -1.54
N ILE A 85 2.52 -20.18 -2.04
CA ILE A 85 3.88 -20.59 -2.41
C ILE A 85 4.44 -19.69 -3.52
N GLN A 86 3.64 -19.33 -4.52
CA GLN A 86 4.06 -18.42 -5.58
C GLN A 86 4.33 -17.01 -5.06
N ILE A 87 3.55 -16.51 -4.11
CA ILE A 87 3.82 -15.24 -3.42
C ILE A 87 5.18 -15.33 -2.71
N GLY A 88 5.43 -16.36 -1.92
CA GLY A 88 6.71 -16.56 -1.24
C GLY A 88 7.90 -16.63 -2.21
N ARG A 89 7.74 -17.36 -3.32
CA ARG A 89 8.76 -17.42 -4.40
C ARG A 89 8.98 -16.05 -5.04
N GLY A 90 7.93 -15.28 -5.25
CA GLY A 90 8.00 -13.90 -5.74
C GLY A 90 8.84 -13.01 -4.83
N MET A 91 8.61 -13.07 -3.50
CA MET A 91 9.42 -12.32 -2.52
C MET A 91 10.91 -12.72 -2.55
N VAL A 92 11.18 -14.02 -2.63
CA VAL A 92 12.57 -14.51 -2.72
C VAL A 92 13.22 -14.10 -4.05
N SER A 93 12.45 -13.96 -5.13
CA SER A 93 12.99 -13.54 -6.44
C SER A 93 13.60 -12.13 -6.41
N ILE A 94 13.10 -11.23 -5.55
CA ILE A 94 13.65 -9.89 -5.35
C ILE A 94 15.12 -9.97 -4.90
N ARG A 95 15.46 -10.92 -4.01
CA ARG A 95 16.84 -11.15 -3.55
C ARG A 95 17.80 -11.54 -4.69
N ARG A 96 17.27 -12.18 -5.75
CA ARG A 96 18.03 -12.63 -6.93
C ARG A 96 18.04 -11.61 -8.06
N MET A 97 17.35 -10.48 -7.90
CA MET A 97 17.28 -9.44 -8.91
C MET A 97 18.63 -8.74 -9.07
N PRO A 98 19.19 -8.61 -10.29
CA PRO A 98 20.52 -8.02 -10.48
C PRO A 98 20.61 -6.55 -10.05
N GLN A 99 19.49 -5.82 -10.08
CA GLN A 99 19.43 -4.40 -9.69
C GLN A 99 18.49 -4.15 -8.49
N ARG A 100 18.51 -5.06 -7.51
CA ARG A 100 17.63 -4.99 -6.32
C ARG A 100 17.72 -3.66 -5.56
N GLY A 101 18.93 -3.09 -5.43
CA GLY A 101 19.12 -1.81 -4.74
C GLY A 101 18.45 -0.65 -5.47
N LYS A 102 18.56 -0.60 -6.80
CA LYS A 102 17.88 0.40 -7.62
C LYS A 102 16.35 0.24 -7.55
N PHE A 103 15.86 -0.99 -7.58
CA PHE A 103 14.44 -1.29 -7.44
C PHE A 103 13.90 -0.80 -6.09
N LEU A 104 14.54 -1.17 -4.96
CA LEU A 104 14.13 -0.74 -3.62
C LEU A 104 14.21 0.78 -3.45
N LEU A 105 15.26 1.42 -3.99
CA LEU A 105 15.40 2.87 -3.96
C LEU A 105 14.25 3.55 -4.71
N LEU A 106 13.93 3.09 -5.90
CA LEU A 106 12.82 3.65 -6.69
C LEU A 106 11.48 3.45 -5.99
N THR A 107 11.25 2.29 -5.37
CA THR A 107 10.04 2.04 -4.57
C THR A 107 9.97 3.00 -3.38
N ALA A 108 11.07 3.16 -2.64
CA ALA A 108 11.13 4.12 -1.53
C ALA A 108 10.86 5.57 -1.99
N LEU A 109 11.44 5.97 -3.12
CA LEU A 109 11.21 7.31 -3.71
C LEU A 109 9.74 7.52 -4.12
N ILE A 110 9.05 6.49 -4.61
CA ILE A 110 7.62 6.57 -4.92
C ILE A 110 6.82 6.85 -3.64
N TRP A 111 7.10 6.12 -2.55
CA TRP A 111 6.41 6.32 -1.27
C TRP A 111 6.72 7.67 -0.63
N VAL A 112 7.97 8.13 -0.72
CA VAL A 112 8.34 9.50 -0.32
C VAL A 112 7.58 10.53 -1.16
N GLY A 113 7.45 10.31 -2.45
CA GLY A 113 6.66 11.17 -3.34
C GLY A 113 5.18 11.22 -2.96
N TYR A 114 4.57 10.08 -2.60
CA TYR A 114 3.20 10.03 -2.10
C TYR A 114 3.04 10.78 -0.78
N PHE A 115 3.98 10.62 0.14
CA PHE A 115 3.98 11.35 1.40
C PHE A 115 4.13 12.85 1.17
N CYS A 116 5.09 13.28 0.35
CA CYS A 116 5.29 14.67 0.01
C CYS A 116 4.03 15.29 -0.63
N TYR A 117 3.41 14.57 -1.58
CA TYR A 117 2.16 15.03 -2.18
C TYR A 117 1.08 15.24 -1.12
N PHE A 118 0.86 14.27 -0.23
CA PHE A 118 -0.13 14.36 0.84
C PHE A 118 0.21 15.52 1.79
N TYR A 119 1.47 15.62 2.21
CA TYR A 119 1.93 16.65 3.13
C TYR A 119 1.79 18.05 2.55
N PHE A 120 2.20 18.25 1.29
CA PHE A 120 2.05 19.55 0.64
C PHE A 120 0.58 19.92 0.38
N ALA A 121 -0.29 18.95 0.16
CA ALA A 121 -1.72 19.20 0.01
C ALA A 121 -2.34 19.81 1.29
N LEU A 122 -1.77 19.55 2.48
CA LEU A 122 -2.25 20.15 3.72
C LEU A 122 -2.14 21.67 3.72
N PHE A 123 -1.12 22.24 3.07
CA PHE A 123 -0.92 23.68 2.99
C PHE A 123 -1.89 24.39 2.05
N ALA A 124 -2.64 23.64 1.24
CA ALA A 124 -3.66 24.23 0.37
C ALA A 124 -4.95 24.61 1.13
N PHE A 125 -5.09 24.19 2.38
CA PHE A 125 -6.28 24.44 3.18
C PHE A 125 -5.88 25.08 4.51
N GLU A 126 -6.53 26.17 4.87
CA GLU A 126 -6.26 26.87 6.12
C GLU A 126 -6.43 25.96 7.35
N ALA A 127 -7.49 25.13 7.32
CA ALA A 127 -7.81 24.21 8.41
C ALA A 127 -6.74 23.12 8.67
N THR A 128 -5.96 22.74 7.64
CA THR A 128 -4.94 21.67 7.75
C THR A 128 -3.51 22.19 7.74
N SER A 129 -3.30 23.48 7.38
CA SER A 129 -1.96 24.06 7.20
C SER A 129 -1.10 24.09 8.47
N HIS A 130 -1.72 24.08 9.65
CA HIS A 130 -1.01 24.10 10.94
C HIS A 130 -0.93 22.72 11.62
N LEU A 131 -1.38 21.67 10.94
CA LEU A 131 -1.26 20.33 11.50
C LEU A 131 0.21 19.94 11.68
N PRO A 132 0.60 19.38 12.84
CA PRO A 132 1.96 18.93 13.05
C PRO A 132 2.29 17.75 12.16
N LEU A 133 3.57 17.59 11.82
CA LEU A 133 4.06 16.52 10.96
C LEU A 133 3.65 15.12 11.46
N SER A 134 3.54 14.93 12.77
CA SER A 134 3.07 13.68 13.37
C SER A 134 1.64 13.33 12.94
N VAL A 135 0.70 14.28 13.04
CA VAL A 135 -0.69 14.08 12.60
C VAL A 135 -0.77 13.86 11.09
N ALA A 136 -0.01 14.64 10.31
CA ALA A 136 0.09 14.46 8.86
C ALA A 136 0.59 13.05 8.49
N SER A 137 1.63 12.57 9.18
CA SER A 137 2.21 11.24 8.96
C SER A 137 1.24 10.13 9.32
N ILE A 138 0.51 10.27 10.43
CA ILE A 138 -0.52 9.31 10.85
C ILE A 138 -1.65 9.27 9.83
N ALA A 139 -2.14 10.45 9.40
CA ALA A 139 -3.21 10.54 8.41
C ALA A 139 -2.80 9.92 7.06
N PHE A 140 -1.56 10.14 6.63
CA PHE A 140 -1.00 9.51 5.45
C PHE A 140 -0.94 7.98 5.60
N ALA A 141 -0.45 7.46 6.72
CA ALA A 141 -0.38 6.02 6.96
C ALA A 141 -1.78 5.38 7.00
N MET A 142 -2.71 5.98 7.73
CA MET A 142 -4.10 5.50 7.84
C MET A 142 -4.81 5.52 6.50
N SER A 143 -4.65 6.59 5.72
CA SER A 143 -5.23 6.68 4.37
C SER A 143 -4.59 5.67 3.41
N SER A 144 -3.29 5.40 3.53
CA SER A 144 -2.59 4.40 2.72
C SER A 144 -3.08 2.97 3.01
N MET A 145 -3.58 2.67 4.22
CA MET A 145 -4.20 1.37 4.54
C MET A 145 -5.48 1.11 3.73
N SER A 146 -6.08 2.12 3.12
CA SER A 146 -7.24 1.95 2.23
C SER A 146 -6.96 1.02 1.04
N VAL A 147 -5.68 0.83 0.68
CA VAL A 147 -5.25 -0.13 -0.38
C VAL A 147 -5.63 -1.57 -0.03
N ILE A 148 -5.77 -1.91 1.26
CA ILE A 148 -6.20 -3.23 1.72
C ILE A 148 -7.67 -3.49 1.40
N VAL A 149 -8.48 -2.44 1.34
CA VAL A 149 -9.90 -2.55 1.01
C VAL A 149 -10.04 -2.70 -0.50
N PRO A 150 -10.71 -3.76 -1.01
CA PRO A 150 -10.81 -4.02 -2.44
C PRO A 150 -11.83 -3.10 -3.13
N VAL A 151 -11.62 -1.79 -3.02
CA VAL A 151 -12.41 -0.75 -3.69
C VAL A 151 -11.55 -0.01 -4.70
N GLN A 152 -12.15 0.36 -5.82
CA GLN A 152 -11.45 1.00 -6.91
C GLN A 152 -10.90 2.36 -6.47
N ALA A 153 -9.61 2.61 -6.68
CA ALA A 153 -8.90 3.83 -6.30
C ALA A 153 -8.97 4.18 -4.79
N GLY A 154 -9.30 3.20 -3.90
CA GLY A 154 -9.49 3.47 -2.47
C GLY A 154 -10.72 4.31 -2.15
N MET A 155 -11.64 4.49 -3.11
CA MET A 155 -12.79 5.40 -3.00
C MET A 155 -13.64 5.04 -1.77
N GLY A 156 -13.95 6.03 -0.95
CA GLY A 156 -14.64 5.85 0.32
C GLY A 156 -13.72 5.45 1.47
N ALA A 157 -12.95 4.38 1.35
CA ALA A 157 -12.04 3.92 2.39
C ALA A 157 -10.93 4.95 2.70
N TRP A 158 -10.34 5.55 1.68
CA TRP A 158 -9.35 6.62 1.81
C TRP A 158 -9.97 7.86 2.49
N HIS A 159 -11.15 8.28 2.04
CA HIS A 159 -11.86 9.42 2.62
C HIS A 159 -12.16 9.17 4.10
N ALA A 160 -12.73 8.01 4.43
CA ALA A 160 -13.05 7.65 5.80
C ALA A 160 -11.80 7.65 6.71
N ALA A 161 -10.68 7.12 6.23
CA ALA A 161 -9.43 7.08 6.99
C ALA A 161 -8.89 8.50 7.28
N VAL A 162 -8.90 9.40 6.29
CA VAL A 162 -8.45 10.79 6.46
C VAL A 162 -9.38 11.55 7.40
N ILE A 163 -10.70 11.49 7.17
CA ILE A 163 -11.70 12.18 7.98
C ILE A 163 -11.60 11.69 9.43
N LEU A 164 -11.60 10.37 9.65
CA LEU A 164 -11.48 9.79 10.98
C LEU A 164 -10.21 10.27 11.69
N THR A 165 -9.06 10.27 11.00
CA THR A 165 -7.81 10.71 11.61
C THR A 165 -7.90 12.17 12.00
N PHE A 166 -8.28 13.06 11.09
CA PHE A 166 -8.32 14.49 11.40
C PHE A 166 -9.31 14.83 12.50
N THR A 167 -10.49 14.20 12.51
CA THR A 167 -11.48 14.42 13.58
C THR A 167 -11.01 13.86 14.92
N THR A 168 -10.31 12.72 14.95
CA THR A 168 -9.69 12.18 16.17
C THR A 168 -8.66 13.16 16.76
N PHE A 169 -7.96 13.93 15.92
CA PHE A 169 -7.02 14.96 16.36
C PHE A 169 -7.63 16.35 16.51
N GLY A 170 -8.96 16.44 16.65
CA GLY A 170 -9.67 17.65 17.06
C GLY A 170 -10.08 18.58 15.91
N MET A 171 -9.91 18.17 14.65
CA MET A 171 -10.42 18.96 13.52
C MET A 171 -11.94 18.82 13.43
N ALA A 172 -12.63 19.90 13.07
CA ALA A 172 -14.06 19.83 12.76
C ALA A 172 -14.32 18.92 11.55
N GLU A 173 -15.45 18.25 11.56
CA GLU A 173 -15.78 17.22 10.56
C GLU A 173 -15.88 17.80 9.13
N GLN A 174 -16.43 19.00 8.98
CA GLN A 174 -16.61 19.60 7.66
C GLN A 174 -15.28 19.92 6.96
N PRO A 175 -14.31 20.63 7.57
CA PRO A 175 -12.99 20.82 6.97
C PRO A 175 -12.24 19.52 6.67
N ALA A 176 -12.39 18.50 7.52
CA ALA A 176 -11.80 17.18 7.26
C ALA A 176 -12.40 16.51 6.02
N LYS A 177 -13.71 16.63 5.82
CA LYS A 177 -14.41 16.17 4.62
C LYS A 177 -13.96 16.95 3.38
N ASP A 178 -13.92 18.27 3.46
CA ASP A 178 -13.54 19.13 2.34
C ASP A 178 -12.13 18.79 1.85
N PHE A 179 -11.17 18.65 2.77
CA PHE A 179 -9.82 18.21 2.45
C PHE A 179 -9.85 16.83 1.76
N ALA A 180 -10.50 15.85 2.39
CA ALA A 180 -10.50 14.48 1.88
C ALA A 180 -11.10 14.40 0.46
N PHE A 181 -12.24 15.03 0.21
CA PHE A 181 -12.89 14.99 -1.10
C PHE A 181 -12.11 15.75 -2.17
N ILE A 182 -11.62 16.94 -1.87
CA ILE A 182 -10.92 17.78 -2.86
C ILE A 182 -9.57 17.13 -3.23
N VAL A 183 -8.78 16.70 -2.23
CA VAL A 183 -7.46 16.12 -2.49
C VAL A 183 -7.56 14.80 -3.24
N HIS A 184 -8.47 13.90 -2.84
CA HIS A 184 -8.66 12.63 -3.55
C HIS A 184 -9.18 12.83 -4.97
N THR A 185 -10.11 13.76 -5.17
CA THR A 185 -10.63 14.08 -6.50
C THR A 185 -9.55 14.67 -7.39
N ALA A 186 -8.76 15.62 -6.89
CA ALA A 186 -7.65 16.21 -7.63
C ALA A 186 -6.60 15.17 -8.01
N GLN A 187 -6.24 14.27 -7.08
CA GLN A 187 -5.33 13.16 -7.35
C GLN A 187 -5.86 12.22 -8.42
N THR A 188 -7.13 11.83 -8.32
CA THR A 188 -7.77 10.91 -9.28
C THR A 188 -7.84 11.53 -10.68
N LEU A 189 -8.22 12.79 -10.77
CA LEU A 189 -8.24 13.53 -12.05
C LEU A 189 -6.84 13.62 -12.66
N TRP A 190 -5.82 13.93 -11.86
CA TRP A 190 -4.44 14.02 -12.29
C TRP A 190 -3.92 12.68 -12.84
N ILE A 191 -4.11 11.60 -12.09
CA ILE A 191 -3.68 10.26 -12.52
C ILE A 191 -4.41 9.84 -13.80
N THR A 192 -5.72 10.13 -13.90
CA THR A 192 -6.51 9.82 -15.08
C THR A 192 -6.01 10.59 -16.30
N LEU A 193 -5.73 11.88 -16.15
CA LEU A 193 -5.22 12.74 -17.22
C LEU A 193 -3.87 12.25 -17.72
N VAL A 194 -2.93 12.01 -16.80
CA VAL A 194 -1.58 11.52 -17.14
C VAL A 194 -1.66 10.13 -17.76
N GLY A 195 -2.53 9.25 -17.25
CA GLY A 195 -2.77 7.93 -17.83
C GLY A 195 -3.31 7.99 -19.26
N LEU A 196 -4.24 8.88 -19.53
CA LEU A 196 -4.78 9.11 -20.88
C LEU A 196 -3.70 9.61 -21.84
N ILE A 197 -2.91 10.59 -21.42
CA ILE A 197 -1.78 11.10 -22.20
C ILE A 197 -0.77 9.97 -22.50
N ALA A 198 -0.46 9.13 -21.49
CA ALA A 198 0.45 8.02 -21.65
C ALA A 198 -0.06 6.99 -22.66
N ILE A 199 -1.36 6.64 -22.63
CA ILE A 199 -1.99 5.72 -23.59
C ILE A 199 -1.90 6.27 -25.01
N LEU A 200 -2.14 7.56 -25.21
CA LEU A 200 -2.07 8.21 -26.51
C LEU A 200 -0.62 8.33 -27.04
N ALA A 201 0.34 8.56 -26.15
CA ALA A 201 1.75 8.69 -26.50
C ALA A 201 2.43 7.34 -26.77
N LEU A 202 1.98 6.25 -26.13
CA LEU A 202 2.62 4.94 -26.18
C LEU A 202 2.80 4.37 -27.59
N PRO A 203 1.82 4.44 -28.54
CA PRO A 203 1.99 3.96 -29.90
C PRO A 203 3.07 4.75 -30.67
N TRP A 204 3.21 6.04 -30.36
CA TRP A 204 4.17 6.95 -31.00
C TRP A 204 5.59 6.68 -30.52
N ILE A 205 5.76 6.47 -29.22
CA ILE A 205 7.06 6.15 -28.59
C ILE A 205 7.55 4.77 -29.06
N ASN A 206 6.65 3.78 -29.14
CA ASN A 206 6.98 2.39 -29.47
C ASN A 206 7.06 2.11 -30.99
N ARG A 207 6.84 3.09 -31.86
CA ARG A 207 6.83 2.86 -33.31
C ARG A 207 8.16 2.31 -33.85
N HIS A 208 9.30 2.66 -33.25
CA HIS A 208 10.62 2.14 -33.64
C HIS A 208 10.82 0.69 -33.20
N TYR A 209 10.37 0.32 -32.01
CA TYR A 209 10.47 -1.04 -31.47
C TYR A 209 9.66 -2.06 -32.31
N ARG A 210 8.54 -1.63 -32.88
CA ARG A 210 7.73 -2.46 -33.79
C ARG A 210 8.41 -2.70 -35.13
N ARG A 211 9.20 -1.76 -35.61
CA ARG A 211 9.95 -1.87 -36.87
C ARG A 211 11.06 -2.93 -36.81
N GLU A 212 11.80 -2.99 -35.72
CA GLU A 212 12.88 -3.98 -35.55
C GLU A 212 12.37 -5.42 -35.50
N ARG A 213 11.20 -5.68 -34.91
CA ARG A 213 10.60 -7.03 -34.91
C ARG A 213 10.12 -7.51 -36.28
N THR A 214 9.77 -6.61 -37.18
CA THR A 214 9.28 -6.98 -38.51
C THR A 214 10.45 -7.14 -39.51
N THR A 215 11.64 -6.69 -39.18
CA THR A 215 12.83 -6.80 -40.04
C THR A 215 13.73 -7.98 -39.73
N THR A 216 13.46 -8.77 -38.71
CA THR A 216 14.17 -10.03 -38.45
C THR A 216 13.49 -11.13 -39.28
N PRO A 217 14.09 -11.59 -40.40
CA PRO A 217 13.49 -12.67 -41.20
C PRO A 217 13.50 -13.98 -40.42
N LEU A 218 12.36 -14.68 -40.41
CA LEU A 218 12.22 -16.06 -39.93
C LEU A 218 12.91 -17.05 -40.87
N THR A 219 14.14 -16.78 -41.28
CA THR A 219 14.93 -17.67 -42.14
C THR A 219 16.20 -18.10 -41.45
N ALA A 220 16.07 -19.07 -40.56
CA ALA A 220 17.11 -20.06 -40.29
C ALA A 220 16.47 -21.37 -40.01
N THR A 221 15.99 -22.06 -41.05
CA THR A 221 15.80 -23.51 -40.99
C THR A 221 17.23 -24.09 -40.88
N PRO A 222 17.55 -24.86 -39.82
CA PRO A 222 18.80 -25.58 -39.78
C PRO A 222 18.74 -26.66 -40.87
N SER A 223 19.64 -26.58 -41.83
CA SER A 223 19.91 -27.66 -42.80
C SER A 223 20.37 -28.87 -41.97
N ILE A 224 19.58 -29.93 -41.98
CA ILE A 224 19.96 -31.25 -41.47
C ILE A 224 21.01 -31.82 -42.46
N PRO A 225 22.24 -32.15 -42.03
CA PRO A 225 23.17 -32.87 -42.87
C PRO A 225 22.73 -34.34 -42.98
N HIS A 226 22.70 -34.83 -44.21
CA HIS A 226 22.51 -36.25 -44.57
C HIS A 226 23.71 -37.08 -44.13
#